data_8ba077f3213d63542b92a24b92813a3c
#
_entry.id   8ba077f3213d63542b92a24b92813a3c
#
_cell.length_a   1.000
_cell.length_b   1.000
_cell.length_c   1.000
_cell.angle_alpha   90.00
_cell.angle_beta   90.00
_cell.angle_gamma   90.00
#
_symmetry.space_group_name_H-M   'P 1'
#
loop_
_entity.id
_entity.type
_entity.pdbx_description
1 polymer ?
#
loop_
_entity_poly.entity_id
_entity_poly.type
_entity_poly.pdbx_seq_one_letter_code
_entity_poly.pdbx_strand_id
1 'polypeptide(L)'
;MTSGFFFFAQKIERIRTALDTAASNLCPTATEPLYTSCPTQLTSFTELSEEDVKGLIGRSSKKTCSLDPMLTSLVVESVDVLLPVITRMLNLSLQNGNFPDTWKLADVRPRPKIAAEALFANLRPISNLQFALKLTERAVFCQIHDHLTINRLYPKAQSAYREHHSTETTLLRVKNDILLNMNQQRVILLVLLDLSAAFDTVDHTILLDRLSSDFGISGQAYSWFDSYLRNRFQSISINGKTSTKFHTKYGVPQGSCLGPLLFVLYTSRLFKIIEHHLPDVHTYADDIQLYVSFSADSGSEQSAALGAMQSCIEDIRNWMLQDRLKLNDDKTEFIVIGTRQQLAKVNVDSLQVGESIVTAASKVRNLGCWFDDQLKMDTHINNICRSALFHLYSIRRIRKYLSSDCAQTCVNAFVASRLNFCNSLLCGLKGNQLQELQRVQNAAARVICNISRYEHISPSLYKLHWLPVSYRIQFKILLLVYKTLNGLAPLYLSELIELKKPGRYNLRTNSDTLL
;
A
#
# COMPACT_ATOMS: atom_id res chain seq x y z
N MET A 1 19.73 -26.62 -11.39
CA MET A 1 19.98 -25.28 -10.80
C MET A 1 19.86 -24.15 -11.84
N THR A 2 20.17 -24.39 -13.10
CA THR A 2 20.01 -23.38 -14.19
C THR A 2 18.57 -22.97 -14.45
N SER A 3 17.59 -23.83 -14.23
CA SER A 3 16.16 -23.55 -14.47
C SER A 3 15.58 -22.44 -13.58
N GLY A 4 16.07 -22.28 -12.35
CA GLY A 4 15.56 -21.27 -11.43
C GLY A 4 15.98 -19.83 -11.78
N PHE A 5 17.12 -19.64 -12.41
CA PHE A 5 17.61 -18.31 -12.78
C PHE A 5 16.81 -17.68 -13.91
N PHE A 6 16.33 -18.48 -14.86
CA PHE A 6 15.53 -17.98 -15.99
C PHE A 6 14.03 -17.87 -15.68
N PHE A 7 13.59 -18.46 -14.58
CA PHE A 7 12.16 -18.51 -14.23
C PHE A 7 11.50 -17.12 -14.22
N PHE A 8 12.12 -16.14 -13.56
CA PHE A 8 11.53 -14.80 -13.43
C PHE A 8 11.48 -14.08 -14.78
N ALA A 9 12.54 -14.12 -15.58
CA ALA A 9 12.56 -13.51 -16.90
C ALA A 9 11.52 -14.16 -17.82
N GLN A 10 11.49 -15.49 -17.90
CA GLN A 10 10.52 -16.24 -18.70
C GLN A 10 9.07 -16.02 -18.24
N LYS A 11 8.84 -15.92 -16.92
CA LYS A 11 7.51 -15.64 -16.38
C LYS A 11 6.98 -14.31 -16.90
N ILE A 12 7.79 -13.24 -16.82
CA ILE A 12 7.38 -11.91 -17.26
C ILE A 12 7.18 -11.89 -18.78
N GLU A 13 8.09 -12.51 -19.53
CA GLU A 13 7.96 -12.62 -20.99
C GLU A 13 6.69 -13.36 -21.40
N ARG A 14 6.35 -14.48 -20.74
CA ARG A 14 5.09 -15.20 -20.99
C ARG A 14 3.85 -14.35 -20.68
N ILE A 15 3.86 -13.62 -19.55
CA ILE A 15 2.76 -12.71 -19.19
C ILE A 15 2.62 -11.63 -20.24
N ARG A 16 3.71 -11.00 -20.68
CA ARG A 16 3.69 -9.94 -21.70
C ARG A 16 3.23 -10.45 -23.05
N THR A 17 3.73 -11.58 -23.52
CA THR A 17 3.27 -12.19 -24.78
C THR A 17 1.76 -12.48 -24.75
N ALA A 18 1.25 -13.01 -23.65
CA ALA A 18 -0.17 -13.27 -23.48
C ALA A 18 -0.99 -11.95 -23.50
N LEU A 19 -0.50 -10.90 -22.82
CA LEU A 19 -1.15 -9.59 -22.83
C LEU A 19 -1.13 -8.92 -24.20
N ASP A 20 -0.01 -9.00 -24.92
CA ASP A 20 0.13 -8.43 -26.26
C ASP A 20 -0.80 -9.14 -27.26
N THR A 21 -0.92 -10.46 -27.16
CA THR A 21 -1.87 -11.25 -27.97
C THR A 21 -3.32 -10.90 -27.63
N ALA A 22 -3.66 -10.80 -26.36
CA ALA A 22 -5.01 -10.45 -25.92
C ALA A 22 -5.38 -9.02 -26.33
N ALA A 23 -4.46 -8.07 -26.17
CA ALA A 23 -4.68 -6.67 -26.56
C ALA A 23 -4.86 -6.49 -28.09
N SER A 24 -4.17 -7.28 -28.92
CA SER A 24 -4.35 -7.23 -30.38
C SER A 24 -5.72 -7.76 -30.83
N ASN A 25 -6.39 -8.55 -30.01
CA ASN A 25 -7.72 -9.07 -30.29
C ASN A 25 -8.84 -8.15 -29.77
N LEU A 26 -8.52 -7.13 -28.99
CA LEU A 26 -9.50 -6.12 -28.56
C LEU A 26 -9.87 -5.26 -29.76
N CYS A 27 -11.17 -5.22 -30.08
CA CYS A 27 -11.69 -4.16 -30.94
C CYS A 27 -11.36 -2.81 -30.29
N PRO A 28 -10.91 -1.79 -31.04
CA PRO A 28 -10.75 -0.45 -30.49
C PRO A 28 -12.12 0.04 -30.01
N THR A 29 -12.45 -0.22 -28.77
CA THR A 29 -13.64 0.35 -28.12
C THR A 29 -13.38 1.81 -27.85
N ALA A 30 -14.28 2.62 -28.37
CA ALA A 30 -14.58 4.01 -28.08
C ALA A 30 -13.51 4.78 -27.30
N THR A 31 -12.91 5.74 -28.02
CA THR A 31 -12.33 6.99 -27.52
C THR A 31 -11.83 6.92 -26.08
N GLU A 32 -10.51 6.71 -25.92
CA GLU A 32 -9.84 7.20 -24.71
C GLU A 32 -10.38 8.62 -24.45
N PRO A 33 -10.87 8.91 -23.22
CA PRO A 33 -11.29 10.26 -22.92
C PRO A 33 -10.13 11.19 -23.27
N LEU A 34 -10.40 12.24 -24.06
CA LEU A 34 -9.43 13.26 -24.45
C LEU A 34 -8.76 13.78 -23.18
N TYR A 35 -7.55 13.31 -22.91
CA TYR A 35 -6.76 13.78 -21.78
C TYR A 35 -6.29 15.19 -22.14
N THR A 36 -6.83 16.19 -21.45
CA THR A 36 -6.28 17.54 -21.51
C THR A 36 -4.86 17.50 -20.98
N SER A 37 -3.91 18.01 -21.73
CA SER A 37 -2.51 18.11 -21.30
C SER A 37 -2.42 18.81 -19.94
N CYS A 38 -1.54 18.31 -19.08
CA CYS A 38 -1.33 18.90 -17.76
C CYS A 38 -0.91 20.38 -17.91
N PRO A 39 -1.60 21.33 -17.25
CA PRO A 39 -1.30 22.75 -17.40
C PRO A 39 0.02 23.16 -16.73
N THR A 40 0.51 22.35 -15.79
CA THR A 40 1.74 22.62 -15.05
C THR A 40 2.84 21.68 -15.53
N GLN A 41 4.06 22.22 -15.70
CA GLN A 41 5.16 21.45 -16.23
C GLN A 41 6.35 21.42 -15.28
N LEU A 42 7.00 20.26 -15.19
CA LEU A 42 8.30 20.05 -14.59
C LEU A 42 9.29 19.73 -15.70
N THR A 43 10.07 20.74 -16.13
CA THR A 43 11.00 20.62 -17.26
C THR A 43 12.40 20.18 -16.87
N SER A 44 12.81 20.47 -15.64
CA SER A 44 14.15 20.17 -15.11
C SER A 44 14.08 19.93 -13.62
N PHE A 45 15.06 19.22 -13.08
CA PHE A 45 15.24 19.05 -11.65
C PHE A 45 16.07 20.21 -11.07
N THR A 46 15.73 20.62 -9.86
CA THR A 46 16.48 21.61 -9.09
C THR A 46 17.80 21.00 -8.60
N GLU A 47 18.83 21.79 -8.61
CA GLU A 47 20.14 21.43 -8.06
C GLU A 47 20.07 21.19 -6.56
N LEU A 48 20.74 20.13 -6.10
CA LEU A 48 20.80 19.76 -4.68
C LEU A 48 21.98 20.47 -4.02
N SER A 49 21.75 21.02 -2.85
CA SER A 49 22.83 21.49 -1.95
C SER A 49 23.51 20.31 -1.24
N GLU A 50 24.68 20.53 -0.70
CA GLU A 50 25.36 19.52 0.14
C GLU A 50 24.52 19.15 1.37
N GLU A 51 23.77 20.11 1.92
CA GLU A 51 22.88 19.88 3.07
C GLU A 51 21.70 18.96 2.71
N ASP A 52 21.11 19.14 1.53
CA ASP A 52 20.07 18.25 1.00
C ASP A 52 20.60 16.81 0.88
N VAL A 53 21.77 16.65 0.28
CA VAL A 53 22.40 15.35 0.08
C VAL A 53 22.77 14.70 1.42
N LYS A 54 23.31 15.47 2.37
CA LYS A 54 23.59 15.00 3.74
C LYS A 54 22.30 14.50 4.43
N GLY A 55 21.20 15.23 4.26
CA GLY A 55 19.88 14.84 4.74
C GLY A 55 19.36 13.54 4.10
N LEU A 56 19.55 13.37 2.80
CA LEU A 56 19.20 12.13 2.07
C LEU A 56 20.02 10.93 2.57
N ILE A 57 21.34 11.09 2.78
CA ILE A 57 22.23 10.07 3.31
C ILE A 57 21.80 9.66 4.72
N GLY A 58 21.52 10.64 5.60
CA GLY A 58 21.08 10.39 6.98
C GLY A 58 19.80 9.58 7.10
N ARG A 59 18.86 9.77 6.18
CA ARG A 59 17.59 9.03 6.12
C ARG A 59 17.71 7.68 5.38
N SER A 60 18.88 7.38 4.81
CA SER A 60 19.08 6.18 4.00
C SER A 60 19.40 4.94 4.86
N SER A 61 18.96 3.76 4.39
CA SER A 61 19.35 2.50 5.02
C SER A 61 20.86 2.27 4.86
N LYS A 62 21.53 1.93 5.95
CA LYS A 62 22.98 1.62 5.97
C LYS A 62 23.33 0.23 5.40
N LYS A 63 22.41 -0.42 4.70
CA LYS A 63 22.65 -1.75 4.10
C LYS A 63 23.45 -1.61 2.81
N THR A 64 24.57 -2.30 2.74
CA THR A 64 25.42 -2.37 1.54
C THR A 64 24.84 -3.36 0.53
N CYS A 65 24.89 -3.00 -0.75
CA CYS A 65 24.63 -3.87 -1.88
C CYS A 65 25.94 -4.50 -2.35
N SER A 66 25.89 -5.71 -2.87
CA SER A 66 27.07 -6.39 -3.48
C SER A 66 27.63 -5.65 -4.70
N LEU A 67 26.85 -4.74 -5.27
CA LEU A 67 27.23 -3.91 -6.43
C LEU A 67 27.84 -2.56 -6.01
N ASP A 68 27.82 -2.22 -4.72
CA ASP A 68 28.44 -0.99 -4.23
C ASP A 68 29.97 -1.10 -4.27
N PRO A 69 30.68 -0.08 -4.80
CA PRO A 69 32.15 -0.08 -4.83
C PRO A 69 32.75 0.08 -3.42
N MET A 70 31.96 0.60 -2.47
CA MET A 70 32.36 0.86 -1.09
C MET A 70 31.24 0.46 -0.14
N LEU A 71 31.57 0.02 1.06
CA LEU A 71 30.57 -0.28 2.10
C LEU A 71 29.77 0.96 2.45
N THR A 72 28.45 0.85 2.47
CA THR A 72 27.56 1.98 2.82
C THR A 72 27.85 2.57 4.21
N SER A 73 28.27 1.73 5.18
CA SER A 73 28.68 2.20 6.51
C SER A 73 29.87 3.16 6.42
N LEU A 74 30.87 2.81 5.62
CA LEU A 74 32.06 3.62 5.41
C LEU A 74 31.72 4.95 4.70
N VAL A 75 30.83 4.92 3.70
CA VAL A 75 30.33 6.15 3.04
C VAL A 75 29.67 7.08 4.05
N VAL A 76 28.84 6.53 4.97
CA VAL A 76 28.16 7.31 6.01
C VAL A 76 29.12 7.85 7.05
N GLU A 77 30.12 7.08 7.46
CA GLU A 77 31.14 7.51 8.41
C GLU A 77 32.08 8.59 7.84
N SER A 78 32.34 8.53 6.52
CA SER A 78 33.19 9.49 5.81
C SER A 78 32.38 10.57 5.06
N VAL A 79 31.12 10.79 5.45
CA VAL A 79 30.22 11.66 4.71
C VAL A 79 30.77 13.07 4.52
N ASP A 80 31.39 13.66 5.53
CA ASP A 80 31.88 15.05 5.45
C ASP A 80 32.98 15.23 4.39
N VAL A 81 33.76 14.19 4.10
CA VAL A 81 34.80 14.21 3.05
C VAL A 81 34.20 13.88 1.66
N LEU A 82 33.24 12.96 1.61
CA LEU A 82 32.66 12.48 0.35
C LEU A 82 31.49 13.35 -0.16
N LEU A 83 30.94 14.20 0.70
CA LEU A 83 29.72 14.96 0.41
C LEU A 83 29.83 15.85 -0.84
N PRO A 84 30.91 16.63 -1.06
CA PRO A 84 31.03 17.45 -2.27
C PRO A 84 31.04 16.58 -3.56
N VAL A 85 31.71 15.43 -3.52
CA VAL A 85 31.80 14.52 -4.66
C VAL A 85 30.47 13.86 -4.95
N ILE A 86 29.78 13.36 -3.90
CA ILE A 86 28.45 12.73 -4.04
C ILE A 86 27.46 13.76 -4.57
N THR A 87 27.43 14.98 -4.01
CA THR A 87 26.55 16.06 -4.44
C THR A 87 26.75 16.39 -5.92
N ARG A 88 28.02 16.59 -6.34
CA ARG A 88 28.33 16.85 -7.73
C ARG A 88 27.89 15.70 -8.66
N MET A 89 28.10 14.45 -8.25
CA MET A 89 27.72 13.26 -9.02
C MET A 89 26.19 13.17 -9.22
N LEU A 90 25.40 13.45 -8.18
CA LEU A 90 23.95 13.49 -8.26
C LEU A 90 23.48 14.62 -9.17
N ASN A 91 24.00 15.84 -8.96
CA ASN A 91 23.63 17.00 -9.75
C ASN A 91 23.98 16.86 -11.24
N LEU A 92 25.12 16.27 -11.56
CA LEU A 92 25.47 15.97 -12.97
C LEU A 92 24.45 15.01 -13.63
N SER A 93 23.97 14.00 -12.90
CA SER A 93 22.92 13.11 -13.43
C SER A 93 21.61 13.89 -13.69
N LEU A 94 21.21 14.74 -12.75
CA LEU A 94 19.98 15.53 -12.84
C LEU A 94 20.06 16.60 -13.94
N GLN A 95 21.16 17.36 -13.98
CA GLN A 95 21.37 18.43 -14.93
C GLN A 95 21.55 17.96 -16.39
N ASN A 96 22.14 16.79 -16.58
CA ASN A 96 22.32 16.23 -17.93
C ASN A 96 21.10 15.44 -18.40
N GLY A 97 20.07 15.24 -17.56
CA GLY A 97 18.94 14.39 -17.89
C GLY A 97 19.35 12.94 -18.18
N ASN A 98 20.45 12.48 -17.56
CA ASN A 98 21.02 11.16 -17.84
C ASN A 98 21.25 10.36 -16.57
N PHE A 99 20.75 9.13 -16.56
CA PHE A 99 20.95 8.18 -15.48
C PHE A 99 22.12 7.23 -15.84
N PRO A 100 23.22 7.20 -15.05
CA PRO A 100 24.41 6.44 -15.39
C PRO A 100 24.17 4.95 -15.61
N ASP A 101 24.71 4.37 -16.68
CA ASP A 101 24.55 2.95 -17.02
C ASP A 101 25.12 2.02 -15.95
N THR A 102 26.19 2.45 -15.27
CA THR A 102 26.81 1.69 -14.16
C THR A 102 25.85 1.46 -12.99
N TRP A 103 24.81 2.28 -12.83
CA TRP A 103 23.80 2.15 -11.79
C TRP A 103 22.59 1.31 -12.21
N LYS A 104 22.44 0.99 -13.50
CA LYS A 104 21.27 0.30 -14.05
C LYS A 104 21.26 -1.22 -13.78
N LEU A 105 22.30 -1.77 -13.17
CA LEU A 105 22.35 -3.18 -12.80
C LEU A 105 21.66 -3.40 -11.44
N ALA A 106 20.78 -4.42 -11.36
CA ALA A 106 20.14 -4.88 -10.13
C ALA A 106 20.62 -6.30 -9.76
N ASP A 107 20.95 -6.53 -8.48
CA ASP A 107 21.13 -7.87 -7.90
C ASP A 107 19.83 -8.35 -7.29
N VAL A 108 19.12 -9.23 -8.01
CA VAL A 108 17.81 -9.74 -7.58
C VAL A 108 17.99 -10.92 -6.64
N ARG A 109 17.45 -10.79 -5.43
CA ARG A 109 17.42 -11.85 -4.41
C ARG A 109 15.98 -12.29 -4.16
N PRO A 110 15.56 -13.43 -4.67
CA PRO A 110 14.21 -13.93 -4.47
C PRO A 110 13.91 -14.16 -2.98
N ARG A 111 12.73 -13.68 -2.52
CA ARG A 111 12.23 -13.86 -1.16
C ARG A 111 10.89 -14.58 -1.17
N PRO A 112 10.68 -15.59 -0.32
CA PRO A 112 9.40 -16.29 -0.27
C PRO A 112 8.28 -15.34 0.19
N LYS A 113 7.12 -15.43 -0.47
CA LYS A 113 5.88 -14.72 -0.08
C LYS A 113 5.34 -15.29 1.24
N ILE A 114 5.45 -16.60 1.41
CA ILE A 114 5.04 -17.35 2.60
C ILE A 114 6.26 -18.13 3.09
N ALA A 115 6.55 -18.11 4.39
CA ALA A 115 7.78 -18.66 4.97
C ALA A 115 7.99 -20.18 4.75
N ALA A 116 6.96 -20.92 4.36
CA ALA A 116 6.99 -22.38 4.26
C ALA A 116 7.13 -22.94 2.83
N GLU A 117 6.99 -22.11 1.78
CA GLU A 117 6.96 -22.60 0.41
C GLU A 117 8.11 -22.05 -0.45
N ALA A 118 9.04 -22.92 -0.80
CA ALA A 118 10.19 -22.61 -1.68
C ALA A 118 9.88 -22.78 -3.19
N LEU A 119 8.60 -22.78 -3.59
CA LEU A 119 8.23 -22.83 -5.01
C LEU A 119 8.56 -21.49 -5.67
N PHE A 120 9.21 -21.52 -6.86
CA PHE A 120 9.59 -20.31 -7.59
C PHE A 120 8.41 -19.36 -7.87
N ALA A 121 7.21 -19.89 -8.06
CA ALA A 121 5.99 -19.10 -8.24
C ALA A 121 5.64 -18.24 -7.01
N ASN A 122 6.04 -18.68 -5.81
CA ASN A 122 5.77 -18.03 -4.54
C ASN A 122 6.92 -17.13 -4.06
N LEU A 123 7.87 -16.81 -4.93
CA LEU A 123 8.97 -15.90 -4.62
C LEU A 123 8.68 -14.50 -5.17
N ARG A 124 9.12 -13.47 -4.42
CA ARG A 124 9.19 -12.07 -4.88
C ARG A 124 10.61 -11.76 -5.32
N PRO A 125 10.84 -11.22 -6.54
CA PRO A 125 12.16 -10.82 -7.01
C PRO A 125 12.55 -9.46 -6.40
N ILE A 126 13.17 -9.46 -5.23
CA ILE A 126 13.60 -8.23 -4.57
C ILE A 126 14.93 -7.77 -5.16
N SER A 127 14.94 -6.59 -5.77
CA SER A 127 16.11 -5.95 -6.37
C SER A 127 16.95 -5.24 -5.31
N ASN A 128 18.19 -5.66 -5.13
CA ASN A 128 19.19 -4.91 -4.40
C ASN A 128 19.85 -3.94 -5.38
N LEU A 129 19.76 -2.67 -5.06
CA LEU A 129 20.23 -1.57 -5.89
C LEU A 129 21.38 -0.84 -5.19
N GLN A 130 22.29 -0.26 -5.94
CA GLN A 130 23.43 0.48 -5.45
C GLN A 130 22.98 1.68 -4.58
N PHE A 131 23.83 2.06 -3.64
CA PHE A 131 23.57 3.15 -2.72
C PHE A 131 23.40 4.51 -3.43
N ALA A 132 24.31 4.82 -4.37
CA ALA A 132 24.25 6.05 -5.17
C ALA A 132 22.94 6.15 -5.98
N LEU A 133 22.51 5.03 -6.59
CA LEU A 133 21.22 4.95 -7.29
C LEU A 133 20.06 5.32 -6.36
N LYS A 134 20.00 4.73 -5.17
CA LYS A 134 18.93 5.00 -4.21
C LYS A 134 18.91 6.46 -3.72
N LEU A 135 20.08 7.09 -3.59
CA LEU A 135 20.16 8.52 -3.26
C LEU A 135 19.58 9.37 -4.38
N THR A 136 19.97 9.09 -5.63
CA THR A 136 19.42 9.80 -6.80
C THR A 136 17.91 9.61 -6.93
N GLU A 137 17.43 8.38 -6.78
CA GLU A 137 15.98 8.10 -6.78
C GLU A 137 15.23 8.90 -5.70
N ARG A 138 15.80 9.03 -4.51
CA ARG A 138 15.18 9.81 -3.43
C ARG A 138 15.15 11.29 -3.73
N ALA A 139 16.22 11.84 -4.29
CA ALA A 139 16.27 13.22 -4.71
C ALA A 139 15.19 13.53 -5.76
N VAL A 140 15.06 12.66 -6.76
CA VAL A 140 14.01 12.77 -7.78
C VAL A 140 12.62 12.55 -7.18
N PHE A 141 12.46 11.56 -6.28
CA PHE A 141 11.20 11.32 -5.60
C PHE A 141 10.68 12.56 -4.87
N CYS A 142 11.55 13.25 -4.10
CA CYS A 142 11.14 14.46 -3.38
C CYS A 142 10.61 15.53 -4.35
N GLN A 143 11.33 15.82 -5.42
CA GLN A 143 10.95 16.87 -6.38
C GLN A 143 9.68 16.52 -7.17
N ILE A 144 9.51 15.25 -7.57
CA ILE A 144 8.27 14.79 -8.21
C ILE A 144 7.11 14.82 -7.21
N HIS A 145 7.33 14.37 -5.99
CA HIS A 145 6.31 14.39 -4.94
C HIS A 145 5.80 15.80 -4.67
N ASP A 146 6.70 16.78 -4.58
CA ASP A 146 6.37 18.18 -4.41
C ASP A 146 5.57 18.72 -5.60
N HIS A 147 6.02 18.44 -6.83
CA HIS A 147 5.29 18.81 -8.05
C HIS A 147 3.86 18.25 -8.06
N LEU A 148 3.69 16.96 -7.76
CA LEU A 148 2.39 16.30 -7.73
C LEU A 148 1.49 16.83 -6.61
N THR A 149 2.06 17.17 -5.44
CA THR A 149 1.32 17.64 -4.27
C THR A 149 0.85 19.08 -4.46
N ILE A 150 1.76 19.97 -4.85
CA ILE A 150 1.48 21.40 -5.06
C ILE A 150 0.41 21.58 -6.13
N ASN A 151 0.50 20.81 -7.22
CA ASN A 151 -0.41 20.90 -8.35
C ASN A 151 -1.65 19.97 -8.24
N ARG A 152 -1.81 19.26 -7.11
CA ARG A 152 -2.94 18.34 -6.85
C ARG A 152 -3.13 17.26 -7.92
N LEU A 153 -2.02 16.74 -8.44
CA LEU A 153 -2.02 15.76 -9.54
C LEU A 153 -2.17 14.31 -9.07
N TYR A 154 -2.06 14.04 -7.76
CA TYR A 154 -2.29 12.69 -7.25
C TYR A 154 -3.74 12.23 -7.46
N PRO A 155 -3.96 10.99 -7.91
CA PRO A 155 -5.31 10.41 -7.96
C PRO A 155 -5.96 10.41 -6.57
N LYS A 156 -7.18 10.92 -6.45
CA LYS A 156 -7.86 11.11 -5.15
C LYS A 156 -8.06 9.82 -4.37
N ALA A 157 -8.43 8.75 -5.07
CA ALA A 157 -8.75 7.46 -4.47
C ALA A 157 -7.50 6.57 -4.22
N GLN A 158 -6.28 6.99 -4.60
CA GLN A 158 -5.05 6.26 -4.33
C GLN A 158 -4.41 6.74 -3.03
N SER A 159 -4.17 5.80 -2.11
CA SER A 159 -3.60 6.10 -0.79
C SER A 159 -2.16 5.63 -0.61
N ALA A 160 -1.66 4.71 -1.44
CA ALA A 160 -0.31 4.19 -1.26
C ALA A 160 0.77 5.22 -1.62
N TYR A 161 1.89 5.15 -0.89
CA TYR A 161 3.10 5.95 -1.14
C TYR A 161 2.90 7.47 -1.09
N ARG A 162 1.89 7.91 -0.36
CA ARG A 162 1.56 9.31 -0.13
C ARG A 162 1.77 9.67 1.34
N GLU A 163 2.24 10.87 1.58
CA GLU A 163 2.38 11.40 2.93
C GLU A 163 1.03 11.45 3.65
N HIS A 164 1.03 11.19 4.93
CA HIS A 164 -0.16 11.12 5.80
C HIS A 164 -1.18 10.01 5.48
N HIS A 165 -1.00 9.25 4.40
CA HIS A 165 -1.85 8.12 4.02
C HIS A 165 -1.32 6.80 4.60
N SER A 166 -2.22 5.87 4.90
CA SER A 166 -1.86 4.54 5.42
C SER A 166 -2.97 3.53 5.11
N THR A 167 -2.66 2.25 5.25
CA THR A 167 -3.69 1.19 5.19
C THR A 167 -4.80 1.42 6.20
N GLU A 168 -4.48 1.97 7.38
CA GLU A 168 -5.46 2.28 8.42
C GLU A 168 -6.41 3.41 8.01
N THR A 169 -5.89 4.51 7.44
CA THR A 169 -6.74 5.62 6.97
C THR A 169 -7.63 5.20 5.82
N THR A 170 -7.12 4.38 4.88
CA THR A 170 -7.88 3.79 3.78
C THR A 170 -9.03 2.92 4.29
N LEU A 171 -8.70 1.95 5.15
CA LEU A 171 -9.70 1.04 5.70
C LEU A 171 -10.72 1.74 6.60
N LEU A 172 -10.31 2.82 7.29
CA LEU A 172 -11.23 3.62 8.09
C LEU A 172 -12.26 4.32 7.20
N ARG A 173 -11.84 4.87 6.04
CA ARG A 173 -12.77 5.44 5.05
C ARG A 173 -13.75 4.38 4.54
N VAL A 174 -13.24 3.26 4.03
CA VAL A 174 -14.07 2.17 3.50
C VAL A 174 -15.04 1.63 4.55
N LYS A 175 -14.56 1.39 5.78
CA LYS A 175 -15.44 0.93 6.88
C LYS A 175 -16.50 1.95 7.23
N ASN A 176 -16.17 3.24 7.26
CA ASN A 176 -17.12 4.30 7.54
C ASN A 176 -18.23 4.35 6.48
N ASP A 177 -17.86 4.30 5.20
CA ASP A 177 -18.83 4.31 4.09
C ASP A 177 -19.76 3.09 4.18
N ILE A 178 -19.23 1.91 4.50
CA ILE A 178 -20.03 0.70 4.73
C ILE A 178 -21.01 0.91 5.90
N LEU A 179 -20.55 1.42 7.05
CA LEU A 179 -21.39 1.64 8.22
C LEU A 179 -22.48 2.67 7.97
N LEU A 180 -22.18 3.76 7.25
CA LEU A 180 -23.18 4.77 6.86
C LEU A 180 -24.30 4.17 6.00
N ASN A 181 -23.94 3.35 5.01
CA ASN A 181 -24.89 2.64 4.19
C ASN A 181 -25.72 1.63 4.99
N MET A 182 -25.10 0.86 5.89
CA MET A 182 -25.83 -0.06 6.78
C MET A 182 -26.82 0.67 7.70
N ASN A 183 -26.49 1.88 8.19
CA ASN A 183 -27.39 2.72 8.97
C ASN A 183 -28.61 3.18 8.14
N GLN A 184 -28.43 3.34 6.83
CA GLN A 184 -29.50 3.65 5.87
C GLN A 184 -30.28 2.40 5.41
N GLN A 185 -30.08 1.27 6.07
CA GLN A 185 -30.70 -0.02 5.70
C GLN A 185 -30.30 -0.50 4.28
N ARG A 186 -29.11 -0.13 3.80
CA ARG A 186 -28.55 -0.59 2.52
C ARG A 186 -27.54 -1.72 2.75
N VAL A 187 -27.33 -2.47 1.69
CA VAL A 187 -26.33 -3.55 1.61
C VAL A 187 -25.21 -3.10 0.69
N ILE A 188 -23.99 -3.56 0.93
CA ILE A 188 -22.84 -3.19 0.13
C ILE A 188 -22.24 -4.45 -0.51
N LEU A 189 -22.01 -4.36 -1.81
CA LEU A 189 -21.19 -5.29 -2.57
C LEU A 189 -19.76 -4.72 -2.58
N LEU A 190 -18.82 -5.38 -1.93
CA LEU A 190 -17.40 -5.04 -1.91
C LEU A 190 -16.61 -6.07 -2.71
N VAL A 191 -15.88 -5.63 -3.72
CA VAL A 191 -15.00 -6.45 -4.55
C VAL A 191 -13.55 -6.03 -4.33
N LEU A 192 -12.68 -7.01 -4.12
CA LEU A 192 -11.24 -6.84 -3.98
C LEU A 192 -10.54 -7.43 -5.20
N LEU A 193 -9.87 -6.59 -5.98
CA LEU A 193 -9.14 -7.00 -7.17
C LEU A 193 -7.63 -7.02 -6.88
N ASP A 194 -6.94 -8.11 -7.26
CA ASP A 194 -5.48 -8.27 -7.16
C ASP A 194 -4.85 -8.26 -8.55
N LEU A 195 -3.62 -7.75 -8.66
CA LEU A 195 -2.87 -7.73 -9.90
C LEU A 195 -1.76 -8.78 -9.92
N SER A 196 -1.54 -9.38 -11.07
CA SER A 196 -0.45 -10.34 -11.28
C SER A 196 0.82 -9.61 -11.74
N ALA A 197 1.91 -9.70 -10.94
CA ALA A 197 3.22 -9.15 -11.30
C ALA A 197 3.20 -7.65 -11.67
N ALA A 198 2.38 -6.86 -11.00
CA ALA A 198 2.06 -5.47 -11.30
C ALA A 198 3.30 -4.59 -11.58
N PHE A 199 4.32 -4.65 -10.71
CA PHE A 199 5.56 -3.88 -10.88
C PHE A 199 6.45 -4.39 -12.00
N ASP A 200 6.38 -5.67 -12.33
CA ASP A 200 7.29 -6.32 -13.28
C ASP A 200 6.80 -6.19 -14.74
N THR A 201 5.51 -5.81 -14.93
CA THR A 201 4.87 -5.72 -16.25
C THR A 201 4.69 -4.28 -16.76
N VAL A 202 5.03 -3.26 -15.98
CA VAL A 202 4.93 -1.85 -16.37
C VAL A 202 5.61 -1.60 -17.71
N ASP A 203 4.88 -1.04 -18.66
CA ASP A 203 5.42 -0.67 -19.98
C ASP A 203 6.10 0.70 -19.91
N HIS A 204 7.35 0.78 -20.31
CA HIS A 204 8.13 2.00 -20.20
C HIS A 204 7.62 3.11 -21.13
N THR A 205 7.11 2.75 -22.32
CA THR A 205 6.58 3.73 -23.29
C THR A 205 5.29 4.33 -22.78
N ILE A 206 4.36 3.50 -22.31
CA ILE A 206 3.09 3.95 -21.71
C ILE A 206 3.36 4.81 -20.46
N LEU A 207 4.31 4.40 -19.61
CA LEU A 207 4.68 5.17 -18.42
C LEU A 207 5.22 6.56 -18.79
N LEU A 208 6.13 6.63 -19.76
CA LEU A 208 6.73 7.90 -20.22
C LEU A 208 5.68 8.81 -20.85
N ASP A 209 4.76 8.26 -21.63
CA ASP A 209 3.62 9.01 -22.16
C ASP A 209 2.79 9.64 -21.05
N ARG A 210 2.44 8.88 -20.02
CA ARG A 210 1.68 9.40 -18.87
C ARG A 210 2.44 10.43 -18.06
N LEU A 211 3.72 10.21 -17.82
CA LEU A 211 4.55 11.19 -17.12
C LEU A 211 4.52 12.55 -17.84
N SER A 212 4.50 12.52 -19.18
CA SER A 212 4.43 13.74 -19.99
C SER A 212 3.02 14.31 -20.05
N SER A 213 2.03 13.50 -20.47
CA SER A 213 0.68 13.98 -20.77
C SER A 213 -0.14 14.31 -19.51
N ASP A 214 -0.11 13.42 -18.50
CA ASP A 214 -0.99 13.53 -17.35
C ASP A 214 -0.34 14.30 -16.20
N PHE A 215 1.02 14.28 -16.12
CA PHE A 215 1.76 14.87 -15.01
C PHE A 215 2.69 16.02 -15.40
N GLY A 216 2.74 16.38 -16.69
CA GLY A 216 3.50 17.52 -17.19
C GLY A 216 5.01 17.39 -17.06
N ILE A 217 5.55 16.17 -16.99
CA ILE A 217 7.00 15.95 -16.93
C ILE A 217 7.54 16.04 -18.35
N SER A 218 8.40 17.03 -18.61
CA SER A 218 8.91 17.35 -19.95
C SER A 218 10.40 17.70 -19.92
N GLY A 219 10.96 18.04 -21.08
CA GLY A 219 12.34 18.53 -21.17
C GLY A 219 13.37 17.59 -20.58
N GLN A 220 14.25 18.12 -19.75
CA GLN A 220 15.36 17.41 -19.13
C GLN A 220 14.88 16.38 -18.07
N ALA A 221 13.82 16.69 -17.32
CA ALA A 221 13.22 15.75 -16.38
C ALA A 221 12.67 14.51 -17.11
N TYR A 222 12.01 14.70 -18.25
CA TYR A 222 11.56 13.58 -19.08
C TYR A 222 12.74 12.74 -19.62
N SER A 223 13.77 13.39 -20.12
CA SER A 223 14.98 12.69 -20.61
C SER A 223 15.63 11.86 -19.52
N TRP A 224 15.64 12.34 -18.29
CA TRP A 224 16.15 11.60 -17.13
C TRP A 224 15.33 10.34 -16.89
N PHE A 225 13.98 10.40 -16.92
CA PHE A 225 13.13 9.22 -16.76
C PHE A 225 13.29 8.23 -17.91
N ASP A 226 13.41 8.69 -19.13
CA ASP A 226 13.68 7.81 -20.29
C ASP A 226 15.01 7.08 -20.10
N SER A 227 16.06 7.81 -19.71
CA SER A 227 17.37 7.22 -19.39
C SER A 227 17.29 6.26 -18.21
N TYR A 228 16.54 6.60 -17.14
CA TYR A 228 16.37 5.76 -15.94
C TYR A 228 15.71 4.40 -16.24
N LEU A 229 14.71 4.40 -17.11
CA LEU A 229 13.92 3.21 -17.44
C LEU A 229 14.60 2.29 -18.45
N ARG A 230 15.31 2.86 -19.43
CA ARG A 230 15.91 2.08 -20.54
C ARG A 230 17.24 1.43 -20.18
N ASN A 231 17.59 0.39 -20.93
CA ASN A 231 18.88 -0.31 -20.87
C ASN A 231 19.24 -0.81 -19.47
N ARG A 232 18.24 -1.31 -18.75
CA ARG A 232 18.45 -1.91 -17.42
C ARG A 232 18.81 -3.37 -17.53
N PHE A 233 19.66 -3.82 -16.59
CA PHE A 233 20.08 -5.20 -16.48
C PHE A 233 19.82 -5.72 -15.07
N GLN A 234 19.62 -7.02 -14.98
CA GLN A 234 19.52 -7.69 -13.68
C GLN A 234 20.28 -9.02 -13.70
N SER A 235 20.78 -9.42 -12.54
CA SER A 235 21.30 -10.74 -12.25
C SER A 235 20.58 -11.31 -11.04
N ILE A 236 20.41 -12.62 -10.98
CA ILE A 236 19.71 -13.28 -9.88
C ILE A 236 20.73 -14.01 -9.02
N SER A 237 20.70 -13.73 -7.70
CA SER A 237 21.56 -14.34 -6.72
C SER A 237 20.76 -15.27 -5.79
N ILE A 238 21.12 -16.58 -5.80
CA ILE A 238 20.50 -17.62 -4.96
C ILE A 238 21.62 -18.44 -4.32
N ASN A 239 21.63 -18.52 -3.00
CA ASN A 239 22.60 -19.34 -2.23
C ASN A 239 24.07 -19.10 -2.64
N GLY A 240 24.45 -17.84 -2.79
CA GLY A 240 25.83 -17.43 -3.12
C GLY A 240 26.23 -17.62 -4.59
N LYS A 241 25.33 -18.12 -5.44
CA LYS A 241 25.56 -18.22 -6.90
C LYS A 241 24.77 -17.13 -7.61
N THR A 242 25.39 -16.50 -8.61
CA THR A 242 24.80 -15.41 -9.40
C THR A 242 24.67 -15.85 -10.86
N SER A 243 23.52 -15.52 -11.47
CA SER A 243 23.29 -15.76 -12.90
C SER A 243 24.11 -14.84 -13.79
N THR A 244 24.13 -15.11 -15.09
CA THR A 244 24.51 -14.13 -16.11
C THR A 244 23.55 -12.92 -16.06
N LYS A 245 24.06 -11.75 -16.48
CA LYS A 245 23.24 -10.54 -16.62
C LYS A 245 22.25 -10.70 -17.78
N PHE A 246 21.02 -10.26 -17.58
CA PHE A 246 20.02 -10.22 -18.65
C PHE A 246 19.29 -8.88 -18.67
N HIS A 247 18.85 -8.50 -19.85
CA HIS A 247 18.19 -7.22 -20.08
C HIS A 247 16.78 -7.22 -19.52
N THR A 248 16.38 -6.15 -18.83
CA THR A 248 15.04 -5.94 -18.31
C THR A 248 14.32 -4.97 -19.23
N LYS A 249 13.40 -5.49 -20.05
CA LYS A 249 12.65 -4.70 -21.06
C LYS A 249 11.46 -3.96 -20.47
N TYR A 250 10.91 -4.46 -19.37
CA TYR A 250 9.67 -4.01 -18.74
C TYR A 250 9.85 -3.91 -17.24
N GLY A 251 8.90 -3.24 -16.60
CA GLY A 251 8.81 -3.17 -15.15
C GLY A 251 9.68 -2.11 -14.51
N VAL A 252 9.43 -1.93 -13.22
CA VAL A 252 10.23 -1.07 -12.34
C VAL A 252 10.83 -1.92 -11.22
N PRO A 253 12.08 -1.66 -10.77
CA PRO A 253 12.76 -2.55 -9.83
C PRO A 253 12.01 -2.64 -8.49
N GLN A 254 11.64 -3.86 -8.09
CA GLN A 254 11.05 -4.10 -6.77
C GLN A 254 12.09 -3.87 -5.67
N GLY A 255 12.07 -2.73 -5.03
CA GLY A 255 13.05 -2.28 -4.02
C GLY A 255 13.69 -0.93 -4.33
N SER A 256 13.33 -0.29 -5.46
CA SER A 256 13.65 1.10 -5.74
C SER A 256 12.78 2.07 -4.91
N CYS A 257 13.22 3.30 -4.75
CA CYS A 257 12.44 4.36 -4.14
C CYS A 257 11.36 4.91 -5.09
N LEU A 258 11.68 4.97 -6.39
CA LEU A 258 10.78 5.51 -7.42
C LEU A 258 9.74 4.50 -7.90
N GLY A 259 10.06 3.20 -7.93
CA GLY A 259 9.17 2.17 -8.44
C GLY A 259 7.73 2.26 -7.93
N PRO A 260 7.51 2.38 -6.61
CA PRO A 260 6.18 2.55 -6.05
C PRO A 260 5.42 3.78 -6.57
N LEU A 261 6.08 4.93 -6.65
CA LEU A 261 5.49 6.15 -7.17
C LEU A 261 5.16 6.01 -8.68
N LEU A 262 6.11 5.49 -9.45
CA LEU A 262 5.91 5.28 -10.89
C LEU A 262 4.74 4.34 -11.18
N PHE A 263 4.54 3.32 -10.35
CA PHE A 263 3.37 2.44 -10.47
C PHE A 263 2.05 3.17 -10.19
N VAL A 264 2.00 4.02 -9.17
CA VAL A 264 0.82 4.87 -8.87
C VAL A 264 0.50 5.80 -10.04
N LEU A 265 1.54 6.42 -10.64
CA LEU A 265 1.35 7.29 -11.80
C LEU A 265 0.94 6.48 -13.04
N TYR A 266 1.47 5.28 -13.21
CA TYR A 266 1.09 4.37 -14.29
C TYR A 266 -0.38 3.97 -14.23
N THR A 267 -0.94 3.76 -13.05
CA THR A 267 -2.34 3.34 -12.87
C THR A 267 -3.32 4.50 -12.74
N SER A 268 -2.89 5.75 -12.91
CA SER A 268 -3.72 6.93 -12.66
C SER A 268 -5.00 7.02 -13.47
N ARG A 269 -4.97 6.56 -14.73
CA ARG A 269 -6.15 6.61 -15.64
C ARG A 269 -7.26 5.65 -15.25
N LEU A 270 -6.94 4.60 -14.48
CA LEU A 270 -7.91 3.63 -13.98
C LEU A 270 -9.07 4.29 -13.22
N PHE A 271 -8.79 5.35 -12.47
CA PHE A 271 -9.81 6.02 -11.65
C PHE A 271 -10.91 6.65 -12.48
N LYS A 272 -10.57 7.21 -13.65
CA LYS A 272 -11.58 7.80 -14.56
C LYS A 272 -12.55 6.75 -15.10
N ILE A 273 -12.07 5.53 -15.34
CA ILE A 273 -12.91 4.41 -15.79
C ILE A 273 -13.88 4.02 -14.67
N ILE A 274 -13.37 3.87 -13.47
CA ILE A 274 -14.19 3.45 -12.33
C ILE A 274 -15.26 4.49 -12.00
N GLU A 275 -14.92 5.78 -12.03
CA GLU A 275 -15.84 6.90 -11.75
C GLU A 275 -17.08 6.91 -12.67
N HIS A 276 -17.01 6.30 -13.87
CA HIS A 276 -18.16 6.19 -14.77
C HIS A 276 -19.20 5.15 -14.32
N HIS A 277 -18.78 4.16 -13.54
CA HIS A 277 -19.62 3.03 -13.15
C HIS A 277 -20.05 3.08 -11.69
N LEU A 278 -19.12 3.40 -10.81
CA LEU A 278 -19.27 3.27 -9.36
C LEU A 278 -18.91 4.58 -8.67
N PRO A 279 -19.74 5.06 -7.71
CA PRO A 279 -19.43 6.26 -6.96
C PRO A 279 -18.26 6.08 -6.00
N ASP A 280 -18.00 4.85 -5.53
CA ASP A 280 -17.07 4.57 -4.45
C ASP A 280 -15.97 3.60 -4.86
N VAL A 281 -14.74 4.11 -4.82
CA VAL A 281 -13.51 3.33 -5.06
C VAL A 281 -12.44 3.77 -4.09
N HIS A 282 -11.64 2.82 -3.63
CA HIS A 282 -10.42 3.12 -2.90
C HIS A 282 -9.32 2.16 -3.32
N THR A 283 -8.10 2.67 -3.52
CA THR A 283 -6.97 1.82 -3.89
C THR A 283 -5.79 2.05 -2.95
N TYR A 284 -5.02 1.00 -2.77
CA TYR A 284 -3.77 1.04 -2.04
C TYR A 284 -2.70 0.27 -2.82
N ALA A 285 -1.91 0.98 -3.61
CA ALA A 285 -0.96 0.44 -4.60
C ALA A 285 -1.68 -0.40 -5.66
N ASP A 286 -1.41 -1.70 -5.69
CA ASP A 286 -2.01 -2.70 -6.57
C ASP A 286 -3.32 -3.30 -6.02
N ASP A 287 -3.65 -3.07 -4.75
CA ASP A 287 -4.91 -3.52 -4.17
C ASP A 287 -6.04 -2.54 -4.51
N ILE A 288 -7.02 -2.97 -5.30
CA ILE A 288 -8.18 -2.19 -5.75
C ILE A 288 -9.42 -2.67 -5.00
N GLN A 289 -10.13 -1.72 -4.38
CA GLN A 289 -11.37 -1.93 -3.64
C GLN A 289 -12.50 -1.19 -4.35
N LEU A 290 -13.43 -1.95 -4.92
CA LEU A 290 -14.64 -1.43 -5.56
C LEU A 290 -15.84 -1.73 -4.69
N TYR A 291 -16.70 -0.74 -4.44
CA TYR A 291 -17.91 -1.00 -3.67
C TYR A 291 -19.09 -0.18 -4.14
N VAL A 292 -20.25 -0.79 -4.09
CA VAL A 292 -21.55 -0.20 -4.46
C VAL A 292 -22.59 -0.62 -3.45
N SER A 293 -23.48 0.30 -3.11
CA SER A 293 -24.60 0.03 -2.19
C SER A 293 -25.92 -0.07 -2.93
N PHE A 294 -26.83 -0.93 -2.43
CA PHE A 294 -28.19 -1.09 -2.94
C PHE A 294 -29.16 -1.41 -1.81
N SER A 295 -30.46 -1.19 -2.06
CA SER A 295 -31.51 -1.60 -1.13
C SER A 295 -31.74 -3.11 -1.21
N ALA A 296 -31.75 -3.78 -0.06
CA ALA A 296 -32.04 -5.21 0.02
C ALA A 296 -33.49 -5.57 -0.36
N ASP A 297 -34.41 -4.60 -0.26
CA ASP A 297 -35.83 -4.77 -0.56
C ASP A 297 -36.14 -4.55 -2.06
N SER A 298 -35.19 -4.07 -2.85
CA SER A 298 -35.37 -3.75 -4.27
C SER A 298 -34.57 -4.70 -5.17
N GLY A 299 -35.21 -5.67 -5.78
CA GLY A 299 -34.57 -6.57 -6.75
C GLY A 299 -34.03 -5.84 -7.98
N SER A 300 -34.65 -4.71 -8.37
CA SER A 300 -34.15 -3.88 -9.49
C SER A 300 -32.85 -3.15 -9.13
N GLU A 301 -32.73 -2.58 -7.93
CA GLU A 301 -31.48 -1.97 -7.47
C GLU A 301 -30.37 -3.01 -7.32
N GLN A 302 -30.69 -4.20 -6.80
CA GLN A 302 -29.75 -5.29 -6.69
C GLN A 302 -29.19 -5.70 -8.07
N SER A 303 -30.06 -5.89 -9.06
CA SER A 303 -29.66 -6.24 -10.43
C SER A 303 -28.86 -5.10 -11.08
N ALA A 304 -29.25 -3.84 -10.86
CA ALA A 304 -28.54 -2.68 -11.37
C ALA A 304 -27.12 -2.55 -10.75
N ALA A 305 -26.98 -2.76 -9.44
CA ALA A 305 -25.69 -2.73 -8.75
C ALA A 305 -24.74 -3.84 -9.23
N LEU A 306 -25.26 -5.06 -9.41
CA LEU A 306 -24.50 -6.18 -9.98
C LEU A 306 -24.05 -5.88 -11.41
N GLY A 307 -24.98 -5.40 -12.26
CA GLY A 307 -24.66 -5.04 -13.65
C GLY A 307 -23.61 -3.94 -13.72
N ALA A 308 -23.73 -2.88 -12.90
CA ALA A 308 -22.74 -1.81 -12.85
C ALA A 308 -21.36 -2.32 -12.40
N MET A 309 -21.31 -3.20 -11.39
CA MET A 309 -20.07 -3.80 -10.93
C MET A 309 -19.42 -4.68 -12.01
N GLN A 310 -20.19 -5.52 -12.69
CA GLN A 310 -19.71 -6.37 -13.78
C GLN A 310 -19.18 -5.54 -14.95
N SER A 311 -19.91 -4.52 -15.38
CA SER A 311 -19.47 -3.61 -16.45
C SER A 311 -18.21 -2.87 -16.06
N CYS A 312 -18.10 -2.40 -14.80
CA CYS A 312 -16.91 -1.75 -14.29
C CYS A 312 -15.68 -2.70 -14.32
N ILE A 313 -15.83 -3.94 -13.86
CA ILE A 313 -14.74 -4.92 -13.87
C ILE A 313 -14.31 -5.26 -15.30
N GLU A 314 -15.24 -5.35 -16.23
CA GLU A 314 -14.93 -5.60 -17.65
C GLU A 314 -14.15 -4.43 -18.27
N ASP A 315 -14.56 -3.19 -18.04
CA ASP A 315 -13.85 -2.03 -18.52
C ASP A 315 -12.47 -1.88 -17.88
N ILE A 316 -12.34 -2.17 -16.57
CA ILE A 316 -11.06 -2.27 -15.88
C ILE A 316 -10.17 -3.32 -16.55
N ARG A 317 -10.71 -4.49 -16.86
CA ARG A 317 -9.98 -5.58 -17.53
C ARG A 317 -9.49 -5.17 -18.90
N ASN A 318 -10.35 -4.58 -19.71
CA ASN A 318 -10.02 -4.11 -21.06
C ASN A 318 -8.92 -3.03 -21.01
N TRP A 319 -9.06 -2.08 -20.10
CA TRP A 319 -8.03 -1.07 -19.86
C TRP A 319 -6.69 -1.70 -19.40
N MET A 320 -6.73 -2.64 -18.46
CA MET A 320 -5.52 -3.32 -17.99
C MET A 320 -4.82 -4.08 -19.12
N LEU A 321 -5.56 -4.70 -20.04
CA LEU A 321 -4.98 -5.37 -21.20
C LEU A 321 -4.27 -4.37 -22.12
N GLN A 322 -4.89 -3.22 -22.41
CA GLN A 322 -4.28 -2.14 -23.19
C GLN A 322 -3.00 -1.63 -22.54
N ASP A 323 -3.02 -1.47 -21.22
CA ASP A 323 -1.91 -0.98 -20.41
C ASP A 323 -0.96 -2.09 -19.93
N ARG A 324 -1.04 -3.28 -20.52
CA ARG A 324 -0.10 -4.37 -20.24
C ARG A 324 -0.06 -4.79 -18.78
N LEU A 325 -1.17 -4.64 -18.07
CA LEU A 325 -1.40 -5.15 -16.73
C LEU A 325 -2.27 -6.40 -16.77
N LYS A 326 -2.09 -7.30 -15.81
CA LYS A 326 -2.87 -8.54 -15.72
C LYS A 326 -3.67 -8.58 -14.42
N LEU A 327 -4.99 -8.64 -14.53
CA LEU A 327 -5.86 -8.95 -13.41
C LEU A 327 -5.64 -10.40 -12.96
N ASN A 328 -5.70 -10.65 -11.68
CA ASN A 328 -5.58 -11.98 -11.08
C ASN A 328 -6.96 -12.50 -10.68
N ASP A 329 -7.63 -13.15 -11.60
CA ASP A 329 -9.00 -13.63 -11.41
C ASP A 329 -9.10 -14.62 -10.24
N ASP A 330 -8.09 -15.50 -10.07
CA ASP A 330 -8.05 -16.52 -9.01
C ASP A 330 -7.97 -15.92 -7.60
N LYS A 331 -7.54 -14.66 -7.48
CA LYS A 331 -7.43 -13.94 -6.22
C LYS A 331 -8.46 -12.82 -6.06
N THR A 332 -9.30 -12.63 -7.05
CA THR A 332 -10.43 -11.71 -6.92
C THR A 332 -11.41 -12.29 -5.92
N GLU A 333 -11.73 -11.51 -4.89
CA GLU A 333 -12.69 -11.88 -3.86
C GLU A 333 -13.80 -10.83 -3.81
N PHE A 334 -15.02 -11.27 -3.52
CA PHE A 334 -16.08 -10.33 -3.18
C PHE A 334 -16.89 -10.80 -1.97
N ILE A 335 -17.47 -9.82 -1.29
CA ILE A 335 -18.30 -10.03 -0.12
C ILE A 335 -19.50 -9.10 -0.15
N VAL A 336 -20.64 -9.59 0.30
CA VAL A 336 -21.85 -8.80 0.52
C VAL A 336 -21.94 -8.47 2.01
N ILE A 337 -21.99 -7.17 2.34
CA ILE A 337 -21.95 -6.68 3.73
C ILE A 337 -23.25 -5.97 4.06
N GLY A 338 -23.86 -6.35 5.17
CA GLY A 338 -25.09 -5.75 5.66
C GLY A 338 -25.51 -6.25 7.04
N THR A 339 -26.65 -5.81 7.53
CA THR A 339 -27.24 -6.40 8.74
C THR A 339 -27.76 -7.79 8.44
N ARG A 340 -27.85 -8.64 9.46
CA ARG A 340 -28.41 -10.01 9.29
C ARG A 340 -29.78 -10.03 8.61
N GLN A 341 -30.62 -9.04 8.92
CA GLN A 341 -31.97 -8.94 8.36
C GLN A 341 -31.96 -8.58 6.88
N GLN A 342 -31.04 -7.70 6.47
CA GLN A 342 -30.88 -7.28 5.08
C GLN A 342 -30.25 -8.39 4.24
N LEU A 343 -29.19 -9.03 4.74
CA LEU A 343 -28.53 -10.15 4.05
C LEU A 343 -29.48 -11.31 3.75
N ALA A 344 -30.47 -11.55 4.62
CA ALA A 344 -31.46 -12.59 4.40
C ALA A 344 -32.41 -12.32 3.19
N LYS A 345 -32.42 -11.09 2.65
CA LYS A 345 -33.23 -10.69 1.49
C LYS A 345 -32.44 -10.60 0.19
N VAL A 346 -31.10 -10.74 0.26
CA VAL A 346 -30.21 -10.59 -0.87
C VAL A 346 -29.91 -11.94 -1.50
N ASN A 347 -30.03 -12.01 -2.83
CA ASN A 347 -29.75 -13.21 -3.63
C ASN A 347 -28.54 -12.95 -4.56
N VAL A 348 -27.37 -12.66 -3.97
CA VAL A 348 -26.11 -12.43 -4.69
C VAL A 348 -25.10 -13.48 -4.26
N ASP A 349 -25.07 -14.62 -4.94
CA ASP A 349 -24.19 -15.73 -4.61
C ASP A 349 -22.93 -15.77 -5.47
N SER A 350 -22.95 -15.14 -6.64
CA SER A 350 -21.84 -15.15 -7.58
C SER A 350 -21.71 -13.86 -8.38
N LEU A 351 -20.50 -13.57 -8.80
CA LEU A 351 -20.15 -12.43 -9.65
C LEU A 351 -19.30 -12.93 -10.83
N GLN A 352 -19.67 -12.55 -12.05
CA GLN A 352 -18.86 -12.84 -13.24
C GLN A 352 -17.66 -11.89 -13.28
N VAL A 353 -16.45 -12.46 -13.36
CA VAL A 353 -15.18 -11.71 -13.49
C VAL A 353 -14.43 -12.29 -14.69
N GLY A 354 -14.56 -11.65 -15.84
CA GLY A 354 -14.07 -12.22 -17.11
C GLY A 354 -14.70 -13.59 -17.41
N GLU A 355 -13.89 -14.62 -17.58
CA GLU A 355 -14.35 -16.00 -17.82
C GLU A 355 -14.65 -16.75 -16.52
N SER A 356 -14.25 -16.22 -15.37
CA SER A 356 -14.37 -16.87 -14.06
C SER A 356 -15.64 -16.44 -13.33
N ILE A 357 -16.26 -17.39 -12.62
CA ILE A 357 -17.37 -17.12 -11.70
C ILE A 357 -16.80 -17.13 -10.29
N VAL A 358 -16.81 -15.98 -9.64
CA VAL A 358 -16.39 -15.82 -8.25
C VAL A 358 -17.60 -15.96 -7.34
N THR A 359 -17.50 -16.76 -6.29
CA THR A 359 -18.58 -16.93 -5.29
C THR A 359 -18.43 -15.97 -4.14
N ALA A 360 -19.56 -15.53 -3.56
CA ALA A 360 -19.57 -14.64 -2.41
C ALA A 360 -18.84 -15.25 -1.21
N ALA A 361 -17.86 -14.53 -0.69
CA ALA A 361 -17.13 -14.95 0.49
C ALA A 361 -17.86 -14.50 1.77
N SER A 362 -17.85 -15.32 2.83
CA SER A 362 -18.36 -14.92 4.15
C SER A 362 -17.40 -14.00 4.91
N LYS A 363 -16.14 -13.92 4.46
CA LYS A 363 -15.09 -13.07 5.00
C LYS A 363 -13.99 -12.87 3.97
N VAL A 364 -13.44 -11.66 3.92
CA VAL A 364 -12.32 -11.29 3.02
C VAL A 364 -11.20 -10.62 3.79
N ARG A 365 -9.98 -10.71 3.25
CA ARG A 365 -8.83 -10.04 3.84
C ARG A 365 -8.49 -8.77 3.05
N ASN A 366 -8.83 -7.62 3.60
CA ASN A 366 -8.61 -6.31 2.99
C ASN A 366 -7.44 -5.59 3.68
N LEU A 367 -6.36 -5.28 2.96
CA LEU A 367 -5.15 -4.58 3.45
C LEU A 367 -4.65 -5.10 4.81
N GLY A 368 -4.73 -6.40 5.02
CA GLY A 368 -4.28 -7.05 6.26
C GLY A 368 -5.33 -7.20 7.36
N CYS A 369 -6.49 -6.54 7.25
CA CYS A 369 -7.62 -6.69 8.15
C CYS A 369 -8.66 -7.68 7.59
N TRP A 370 -9.35 -8.42 8.45
CA TRP A 370 -10.43 -9.31 8.05
C TRP A 370 -11.78 -8.62 8.20
N PHE A 371 -12.55 -8.57 7.12
CA PHE A 371 -13.94 -8.12 7.10
C PHE A 371 -14.83 -9.35 6.99
N ASP A 372 -15.88 -9.40 7.80
CA ASP A 372 -16.97 -10.37 7.70
C ASP A 372 -18.24 -9.68 7.18
N ASP A 373 -19.22 -10.48 6.77
CA ASP A 373 -20.47 -10.05 6.17
C ASP A 373 -21.32 -9.07 7.03
N GLN A 374 -21.05 -9.00 8.33
CA GLN A 374 -21.74 -8.12 9.26
C GLN A 374 -20.80 -7.10 9.94
N LEU A 375 -19.55 -7.00 9.52
CA LEU A 375 -18.48 -6.16 10.12
C LEU A 375 -18.35 -6.34 11.65
N LYS A 376 -18.61 -7.54 12.17
CA LYS A 376 -18.42 -7.87 13.58
C LYS A 376 -16.97 -7.94 14.00
N MET A 377 -16.05 -8.10 13.03
CA MET A 377 -14.60 -8.18 13.21
C MET A 377 -14.13 -9.39 14.03
N ASP A 378 -14.99 -10.40 14.31
CA ASP A 378 -14.63 -11.56 15.12
C ASP A 378 -13.44 -12.34 14.53
N THR A 379 -13.45 -12.56 13.20
CA THR A 379 -12.35 -13.24 12.52
C THR A 379 -11.04 -12.45 12.65
N HIS A 380 -11.10 -11.12 12.56
CA HIS A 380 -9.93 -10.25 12.70
C HIS A 380 -9.34 -10.33 14.11
N ILE A 381 -10.17 -10.19 15.14
CA ILE A 381 -9.78 -10.26 16.55
C ILE A 381 -9.18 -11.62 16.87
N ASN A 382 -9.83 -12.71 16.45
CA ASN A 382 -9.33 -14.07 16.66
C ASN A 382 -7.94 -14.27 16.03
N ASN A 383 -7.72 -13.76 14.82
CA ASN A 383 -6.43 -13.86 14.13
C ASN A 383 -5.34 -13.02 14.83
N ILE A 384 -5.67 -11.81 15.29
CA ILE A 384 -4.76 -10.98 16.10
C ILE A 384 -4.37 -11.74 17.37
N CYS A 385 -5.35 -12.21 18.14
CA CYS A 385 -5.13 -12.91 19.41
C CYS A 385 -4.29 -14.17 19.21
N ARG A 386 -4.64 -15.01 18.23
CA ARG A 386 -3.89 -16.25 17.92
C ARG A 386 -2.44 -15.96 17.55
N SER A 387 -2.22 -15.01 16.64
CA SER A 387 -0.87 -14.65 16.20
C SER A 387 -0.04 -14.03 17.32
N ALA A 388 -0.63 -13.13 18.10
CA ALA A 388 0.04 -12.49 19.22
C ALA A 388 0.42 -13.50 20.33
N LEU A 389 -0.51 -14.41 20.68
CA LEU A 389 -0.26 -15.46 21.67
C LEU A 389 0.81 -16.45 21.22
N PHE A 390 0.85 -16.81 19.92
CA PHE A 390 1.89 -17.67 19.37
C PHE A 390 3.29 -17.06 19.60
N HIS A 391 3.47 -15.80 19.27
CA HIS A 391 4.74 -15.10 19.48
C HIS A 391 5.04 -14.92 20.97
N LEU A 392 4.04 -14.61 21.76
CA LEU A 392 4.20 -14.45 23.20
C LEU A 392 4.64 -15.77 23.87
N TYR A 393 4.09 -16.90 23.44
CA TYR A 393 4.52 -18.22 23.89
C TYR A 393 6.01 -18.46 23.55
N SER A 394 6.44 -18.13 22.35
CA SER A 394 7.84 -18.26 21.92
C SER A 394 8.77 -17.38 22.77
N ILE A 395 8.40 -16.11 22.99
CA ILE A 395 9.17 -15.19 23.85
C ILE A 395 9.22 -15.71 25.30
N ARG A 396 8.13 -16.25 25.83
CA ARG A 396 8.05 -16.78 27.18
C ARG A 396 9.03 -17.94 27.41
N ARG A 397 9.24 -18.81 26.43
CA ARG A 397 10.18 -19.93 26.52
C ARG A 397 11.62 -19.48 26.70
N ILE A 398 12.00 -18.34 26.11
CA ILE A 398 13.35 -17.78 26.17
C ILE A 398 13.46 -16.64 27.19
N ARG A 399 12.38 -16.30 27.91
CA ARG A 399 12.32 -15.12 28.80
C ARG A 399 13.43 -15.10 29.83
N LYS A 400 13.81 -16.26 30.37
CA LYS A 400 14.87 -16.39 31.39
C LYS A 400 16.26 -15.97 30.87
N TYR A 401 16.45 -15.93 29.56
CA TYR A 401 17.71 -15.52 28.92
C TYR A 401 17.70 -14.06 28.43
N LEU A 402 16.56 -13.38 28.59
CA LEU A 402 16.39 -12.01 28.12
C LEU A 402 16.42 -11.03 29.29
N SER A 403 17.10 -9.89 29.11
CA SER A 403 16.90 -8.72 29.96
C SER A 403 15.47 -8.19 29.83
N SER A 404 15.01 -7.34 30.76
CA SER A 404 13.69 -6.72 30.66
C SER A 404 13.54 -5.89 29.38
N ASP A 405 14.56 -5.15 28.99
CA ASP A 405 14.55 -4.29 27.79
C ASP A 405 14.49 -5.11 26.51
N CYS A 406 15.28 -6.21 26.43
CA CYS A 406 15.21 -7.14 25.31
C CYS A 406 13.82 -7.81 25.21
N ALA A 407 13.24 -8.22 26.35
CA ALA A 407 11.91 -8.79 26.40
C ALA A 407 10.85 -7.78 25.94
N GLN A 408 10.95 -6.52 26.38
CA GLN A 408 10.07 -5.43 25.97
C GLN A 408 10.19 -5.16 24.46
N THR A 409 11.40 -5.11 23.92
CA THR A 409 11.66 -4.95 22.48
C THR A 409 11.02 -6.08 21.68
N CYS A 410 11.21 -7.33 22.08
CA CYS A 410 10.58 -8.49 21.42
C CYS A 410 9.05 -8.43 21.51
N VAL A 411 8.48 -8.12 22.66
CA VAL A 411 7.03 -8.02 22.83
C VAL A 411 6.46 -6.87 22.01
N ASN A 412 7.12 -5.72 21.98
CA ASN A 412 6.69 -4.60 21.15
C ASN A 412 6.70 -4.97 19.66
N ALA A 413 7.76 -5.63 19.19
CA ALA A 413 7.90 -6.00 17.78
C ALA A 413 6.90 -7.07 17.33
N PHE A 414 6.62 -8.08 18.18
CA PHE A 414 5.86 -9.27 17.76
C PHE A 414 4.43 -9.35 18.32
N VAL A 415 4.10 -8.61 19.36
CA VAL A 415 2.79 -8.66 20.03
C VAL A 415 2.08 -7.31 19.98
N ALA A 416 2.70 -6.24 20.52
CA ALA A 416 2.09 -4.91 20.56
C ALA A 416 1.85 -4.35 19.15
N SER A 417 2.75 -4.61 18.20
CA SER A 417 2.57 -4.22 16.79
C SER A 417 1.29 -4.79 16.18
N ARG A 418 0.91 -6.02 16.52
CA ARG A 418 -0.33 -6.66 16.06
C ARG A 418 -1.58 -6.07 16.70
N LEU A 419 -1.52 -5.79 18.01
CA LEU A 419 -2.64 -5.17 18.73
C LEU A 419 -2.90 -3.72 18.26
N ASN A 420 -1.86 -3.04 17.77
CA ASN A 420 -1.95 -1.64 17.34
C ASN A 420 -2.19 -1.48 15.84
N PHE A 421 -2.02 -2.55 15.05
CA PHE A 421 -2.23 -2.48 13.59
C PHE A 421 -3.70 -2.21 13.27
N CYS A 422 -3.97 -1.09 12.61
CA CYS A 422 -5.32 -0.66 12.23
C CYS A 422 -6.34 -0.70 13.39
N ASN A 423 -5.90 -0.39 14.62
CA ASN A 423 -6.76 -0.52 15.80
C ASN A 423 -7.88 0.52 15.86
N SER A 424 -7.83 1.59 15.08
CA SER A 424 -8.95 2.52 14.89
C SER A 424 -10.20 1.83 14.33
N LEU A 425 -10.03 0.79 13.51
CA LEU A 425 -11.15 -0.02 12.99
C LEU A 425 -11.89 -0.79 14.09
N LEU A 426 -11.27 -0.97 15.25
CA LEU A 426 -11.86 -1.66 16.39
C LEU A 426 -12.73 -0.75 17.27
N CYS A 427 -12.96 0.49 16.82
CA CYS A 427 -13.92 1.40 17.47
C CYS A 427 -15.34 0.81 17.39
N GLY A 428 -16.08 0.88 18.50
CA GLY A 428 -17.45 0.36 18.57
C GLY A 428 -17.58 -1.14 18.83
N LEU A 429 -16.47 -1.85 19.11
CA LEU A 429 -16.51 -3.27 19.49
C LEU A 429 -17.26 -3.52 20.80
N LYS A 430 -17.84 -4.71 20.91
CA LYS A 430 -18.50 -5.19 22.14
C LYS A 430 -17.47 -5.41 23.24
N GLY A 431 -17.90 -5.28 24.51
CA GLY A 431 -17.01 -5.41 25.67
C GLY A 431 -16.29 -6.76 25.77
N ASN A 432 -16.92 -7.88 25.38
CA ASN A 432 -16.31 -9.20 25.34
C ASN A 432 -15.14 -9.28 24.34
N GLN A 433 -15.28 -8.71 23.16
CA GLN A 433 -14.23 -8.66 22.12
C GLN A 433 -13.03 -7.81 22.59
N LEU A 434 -13.30 -6.64 23.19
CA LEU A 434 -12.24 -5.81 23.79
C LEU A 434 -11.51 -6.55 24.90
N GLN A 435 -12.22 -7.36 25.70
CA GLN A 435 -11.64 -8.15 26.78
C GLN A 435 -10.70 -9.25 26.26
N GLU A 436 -10.97 -9.85 25.12
CA GLU A 436 -10.06 -10.82 24.49
C GLU A 436 -8.71 -10.18 24.14
N LEU A 437 -8.74 -9.03 23.46
CA LEU A 437 -7.53 -8.25 23.15
C LEU A 437 -6.81 -7.80 24.43
N GLN A 438 -7.56 -7.37 25.45
CA GLN A 438 -6.99 -6.96 26.75
C GLN A 438 -6.28 -8.12 27.47
N ARG A 439 -6.82 -9.35 27.39
CA ARG A 439 -6.15 -10.54 27.93
C ARG A 439 -4.79 -10.78 27.29
N VAL A 440 -4.67 -10.59 25.98
CA VAL A 440 -3.39 -10.70 25.26
C VAL A 440 -2.41 -9.62 25.73
N GLN A 441 -2.86 -8.38 25.86
CA GLN A 441 -2.04 -7.28 26.36
C GLN A 441 -1.56 -7.56 27.80
N ASN A 442 -2.45 -8.03 28.66
CA ASN A 442 -2.11 -8.36 30.04
C ASN A 442 -1.08 -9.50 30.13
N ALA A 443 -1.23 -10.53 29.29
CA ALA A 443 -0.26 -11.62 29.20
C ALA A 443 1.12 -11.12 28.73
N ALA A 444 1.14 -10.19 27.77
CA ALA A 444 2.36 -9.56 27.27
C ALA A 444 3.08 -8.76 28.38
N ALA A 445 2.34 -7.94 29.11
CA ALA A 445 2.90 -7.17 30.24
C ALA A 445 3.49 -8.10 31.34
N ARG A 446 2.81 -9.21 31.62
CA ARG A 446 3.33 -10.21 32.57
C ARG A 446 4.65 -10.84 32.12
N VAL A 447 4.80 -11.11 30.85
CA VAL A 447 6.06 -11.64 30.29
C VAL A 447 7.19 -10.63 30.42
N ILE A 448 6.96 -9.34 30.12
CA ILE A 448 7.99 -8.30 30.26
C ILE A 448 8.40 -8.14 31.74
N CYS A 449 7.42 -7.95 32.62
CA CYS A 449 7.65 -7.68 34.02
C CYS A 449 8.05 -8.93 34.83
N ASN A 450 7.98 -10.12 34.23
CA ASN A 450 8.25 -11.41 34.89
C ASN A 450 7.43 -11.62 36.16
N ILE A 451 6.13 -11.30 36.13
CA ILE A 451 5.21 -11.43 37.26
C ILE A 451 4.27 -12.62 37.11
N SER A 452 3.74 -13.10 38.24
CA SER A 452 2.80 -14.22 38.28
C SER A 452 1.45 -13.88 37.63
N ARG A 453 0.72 -14.92 37.20
CA ARG A 453 -0.66 -14.76 36.71
C ARG A 453 -1.64 -14.27 37.77
N TYR A 454 -1.31 -14.46 39.05
CA TYR A 454 -2.16 -14.07 40.18
C TYR A 454 -1.94 -12.62 40.64
N GLU A 455 -0.85 -12.00 40.22
CA GLU A 455 -0.57 -10.60 40.53
C GLU A 455 -1.46 -9.64 39.73
N HIS A 456 -1.81 -8.52 40.40
CA HIS A 456 -2.63 -7.49 39.73
C HIS A 456 -1.85 -6.83 38.62
N ILE A 457 -2.50 -6.66 37.46
CA ILE A 457 -1.82 -6.23 36.21
C ILE A 457 -1.62 -4.71 36.10
N SER A 458 -2.46 -3.90 36.78
CA SER A 458 -2.45 -2.44 36.61
C SER A 458 -1.10 -1.78 36.94
N PRO A 459 -0.37 -2.18 38.02
CA PRO A 459 0.95 -1.62 38.28
C PRO A 459 1.95 -1.88 37.13
N SER A 460 1.87 -3.07 36.53
CA SER A 460 2.75 -3.42 35.40
C SER A 460 2.41 -2.63 34.14
N LEU A 461 1.14 -2.42 33.80
CA LEU A 461 0.73 -1.57 32.69
C LEU A 461 1.17 -0.12 32.91
N TYR A 462 1.04 0.39 34.13
CA TYR A 462 1.51 1.73 34.51
C TYR A 462 3.03 1.87 34.36
N LYS A 463 3.81 0.90 34.88
CA LYS A 463 5.27 0.86 34.75
C LYS A 463 5.73 0.83 33.27
N LEU A 464 4.99 0.16 32.42
CA LEU A 464 5.27 0.05 30.99
C LEU A 464 4.73 1.25 30.18
N HIS A 465 4.03 2.20 30.80
CA HIS A 465 3.30 3.27 30.15
C HIS A 465 2.30 2.74 29.09
N TRP A 466 1.62 1.65 29.40
CA TRP A 466 0.69 1.02 28.49
C TRP A 466 -0.76 1.37 28.83
N LEU A 467 -1.41 2.08 27.92
CA LEU A 467 -2.86 2.27 27.98
C LEU A 467 -3.57 0.93 27.76
N PRO A 468 -4.67 0.63 28.49
CA PRO A 468 -5.58 -0.46 28.16
C PRO A 468 -6.07 -0.38 26.71
N VAL A 469 -6.43 -1.55 26.13
CA VAL A 469 -6.79 -1.66 24.70
C VAL A 469 -7.90 -0.67 24.32
N SER A 470 -8.95 -0.53 25.12
CA SER A 470 -10.04 0.41 24.85
C SER A 470 -9.56 1.85 24.72
N TYR A 471 -8.69 2.29 25.64
CA TYR A 471 -8.11 3.63 25.60
C TYR A 471 -7.09 3.81 24.47
N ARG A 472 -6.39 2.74 24.04
CA ARG A 472 -5.52 2.80 22.85
C ARG A 472 -6.33 3.06 21.57
N ILE A 473 -7.51 2.42 21.45
CA ILE A 473 -8.42 2.63 20.33
C ILE A 473 -8.93 4.07 20.33
N GLN A 474 -9.41 4.54 21.48
CA GLN A 474 -9.88 5.93 21.65
C GLN A 474 -8.76 6.94 21.33
N PHE A 475 -7.57 6.74 21.90
CA PHE A 475 -6.41 7.59 21.63
C PHE A 475 -6.08 7.64 20.12
N LYS A 476 -6.16 6.50 19.44
CA LYS A 476 -5.90 6.45 17.99
C LYS A 476 -6.92 7.26 17.18
N ILE A 477 -8.21 7.16 17.53
CA ILE A 477 -9.27 7.97 16.90
C ILE A 477 -9.03 9.46 17.16
N LEU A 478 -8.79 9.85 18.41
CA LEU A 478 -8.50 11.24 18.76
C LEU A 478 -7.26 11.78 18.04
N LEU A 479 -6.21 10.95 17.92
CA LEU A 479 -5.01 11.30 17.16
C LEU A 479 -5.32 11.51 15.67
N LEU A 480 -6.15 10.67 15.06
CA LEU A 480 -6.57 10.82 13.66
C LEU A 480 -7.42 12.09 13.48
N VAL A 481 -8.36 12.36 14.39
CA VAL A 481 -9.14 13.59 14.38
C VAL A 481 -8.23 14.82 14.50
N TYR A 482 -7.31 14.82 15.47
CA TYR A 482 -6.34 15.91 15.62
C TYR A 482 -5.51 16.13 14.34
N LYS A 483 -4.99 15.06 13.75
CA LYS A 483 -4.24 15.14 12.48
C LYS A 483 -5.11 15.70 11.35
N THR A 484 -6.36 15.28 11.26
CA THR A 484 -7.30 15.75 10.24
C THR A 484 -7.56 17.26 10.36
N LEU A 485 -7.79 17.73 11.56
CA LEU A 485 -8.02 19.18 11.83
C LEU A 485 -6.78 20.05 11.56
N ASN A 486 -5.58 19.46 11.66
CA ASN A 486 -4.32 20.17 11.43
C ASN A 486 -3.73 19.93 10.02
N GLY A 487 -4.46 19.35 9.08
CA GLY A 487 -3.97 19.10 7.71
C GLY A 487 -2.91 17.99 7.62
N LEU A 488 -2.77 17.15 8.65
CA LEU A 488 -1.82 16.05 8.74
C LEU A 488 -2.47 14.67 8.46
N ALA A 489 -3.60 14.67 7.75
CA ALA A 489 -4.33 13.49 7.36
C ALA A 489 -4.83 13.61 5.91
N PRO A 490 -5.21 12.47 5.27
CA PRO A 490 -5.79 12.50 3.92
C PRO A 490 -7.08 13.33 3.85
N LEU A 491 -7.29 13.97 2.69
CA LEU A 491 -8.47 14.82 2.46
C LEU A 491 -9.80 14.07 2.68
N TYR A 492 -9.86 12.80 2.26
CA TYR A 492 -11.06 11.98 2.45
C TYR A 492 -11.44 11.72 3.93
N LEU A 493 -10.50 11.90 4.88
CA LEU A 493 -10.83 11.89 6.30
C LEU A 493 -11.34 13.26 6.76
N SER A 494 -10.86 14.36 6.16
CA SER A 494 -11.37 15.70 6.45
C SER A 494 -12.83 15.85 6.04
N GLU A 495 -13.25 15.18 4.98
CA GLU A 495 -14.63 15.12 4.51
C GLU A 495 -15.59 14.43 5.51
N LEU A 496 -15.06 13.59 6.42
CA LEU A 496 -15.85 12.88 7.43
C LEU A 496 -16.11 13.71 8.70
N ILE A 497 -15.43 14.86 8.84
CA ILE A 497 -15.48 15.66 10.05
C ILE A 497 -16.21 16.97 9.74
N GLU A 498 -17.35 17.17 10.38
CA GLU A 498 -18.08 18.43 10.32
C GLU A 498 -17.89 19.19 11.64
N LEU A 499 -17.37 20.41 11.53
CA LEU A 499 -17.32 21.31 12.68
C LEU A 499 -18.74 21.75 13.02
N LYS A 500 -19.12 21.61 14.28
CA LYS A 500 -20.41 22.07 14.76
C LYS A 500 -20.56 23.58 14.52
N LYS A 501 -21.49 23.96 13.68
CA LYS A 501 -21.83 25.37 13.49
C LYS A 501 -22.48 25.91 14.76
N PRO A 502 -22.16 27.14 15.21
CA PRO A 502 -22.82 27.76 16.36
C PRO A 502 -24.33 27.83 16.10
N GLY A 503 -25.09 27.28 17.03
CA GLY A 503 -26.55 27.34 16.96
C GLY A 503 -27.06 28.75 17.21
N ARG A 504 -28.41 28.97 17.02
CA ARG A 504 -29.11 30.26 17.22
C ARG A 504 -28.95 30.84 18.64
N TYR A 505 -28.55 30.03 19.61
CA TYR A 505 -28.34 30.43 21.01
C TYR A 505 -26.88 30.20 21.41
N ASN A 506 -26.28 31.23 22.07
CA ASN A 506 -24.97 31.11 22.70
C ASN A 506 -25.09 30.20 23.95
N LEU A 507 -24.86 28.90 23.76
CA LEU A 507 -24.68 27.96 24.85
C LEU A 507 -23.26 28.08 25.38
N ARG A 508 -23.02 27.70 26.67
CA ARG A 508 -21.68 27.67 27.28
C ARG A 508 -20.67 26.80 26.49
N THR A 509 -21.15 25.88 25.66
CA THR A 509 -20.36 25.04 24.76
C THR A 509 -20.00 25.70 23.42
N ASN A 510 -20.44 26.94 23.14
CA ASN A 510 -20.14 27.63 21.87
C ASN A 510 -18.74 28.25 21.84
N SER A 511 -18.02 28.31 22.97
CA SER A 511 -16.62 28.77 23.05
C SER A 511 -15.60 27.69 22.72
N ASP A 512 -15.99 26.41 22.75
CA ASP A 512 -15.11 25.29 22.45
C ASP A 512 -15.43 24.75 21.05
N THR A 513 -14.40 24.51 20.27
CA THR A 513 -14.50 23.85 18.96
C THR A 513 -15.02 22.42 19.19
N LEU A 514 -16.32 22.22 19.06
CA LEU A 514 -16.95 20.91 19.16
C LEU A 514 -17.08 20.29 17.77
N LEU A 515 -16.70 19.03 17.68
CA LEU A 515 -16.80 18.19 16.50
C LEU A 515 -18.16 17.52 16.43
#